data_240f628b62c704a102c713d53df51db3
#
_entry.id   240f628b62c704a102c713d53df51db3
#
_cell.length_a   1.000
_cell.length_b   1.000
_cell.length_c   1.000
_cell.angle_alpha   90.00
_cell.angle_beta   90.00
_cell.angle_gamma   90.00
#
_symmetry.space_group_name_H-M   'P 1'
#
loop_
_entity.id
_entity.type
_entity.pdbx_description
1 polymer ?
#
loop_
_entity_poly.entity_id
_entity_poly.type
_entity_poly.pdbx_seq_one_letter_code
_entity_poly.pdbx_strand_id
1 'polypeptide(L)'
;MVKGMTHVTKGRSFLGAPLFPLGLFELSLLVFQFLIGMYLNLFVNIPAAISFSRMMSLSVSYDGFGFVMFHMMLGMLIAFVSLGMLVMSFFNGHSPTTVISLALFLSVLLGGINGLLFLFGGQNNINSYFMSIGFILSIIFDMLLIMFVNVGQDIHHNR
;
A
#
# COMPACT_ATOMS: atom_id res chain seq x y z
N MET A 1 49.14 15.79 27.51
CA MET A 1 48.15 14.72 27.56
C MET A 1 46.93 15.16 26.71
N VAL A 2 46.92 14.85 25.40
CA VAL A 2 45.90 15.32 24.44
C VAL A 2 44.85 14.24 24.38
N LYS A 3 43.64 14.57 24.86
CA LYS A 3 42.48 13.69 24.85
C LYS A 3 41.88 13.69 23.43
N GLY A 4 42.15 12.62 22.67
CA GLY A 4 41.61 12.42 21.33
C GLY A 4 40.08 12.34 21.37
N MET A 5 39.41 13.35 20.88
CA MET A 5 38.00 13.31 20.57
C MET A 5 37.81 12.39 19.36
N THR A 6 37.38 11.16 19.58
CA THR A 6 36.86 10.30 18.52
C THR A 6 35.50 10.86 18.07
N HIS A 7 35.48 11.56 16.96
CA HIS A 7 34.24 11.84 16.23
C HIS A 7 33.61 10.51 15.80
N VAL A 8 32.64 10.05 16.58
CA VAL A 8 31.73 9.01 16.14
C VAL A 8 30.86 9.64 15.03
N THR A 9 31.24 9.44 13.81
CA THR A 9 30.37 9.72 12.65
C THR A 9 29.14 8.82 12.77
N LYS A 10 28.08 9.37 13.33
CA LYS A 10 26.77 8.75 13.41
C LYS A 10 26.30 8.50 11.97
N GLY A 11 26.44 7.27 11.51
CA GLY A 11 26.08 6.87 10.15
C GLY A 11 24.65 7.34 9.86
N ARG A 12 24.47 8.21 8.89
CA ARG A 12 23.17 8.54 8.32
C ARG A 12 22.54 7.21 7.93
N SER A 13 21.38 6.88 8.47
CA SER A 13 20.64 5.73 8.02
C SER A 13 20.24 5.98 6.57
N PHE A 14 20.99 5.40 5.65
CA PHE A 14 20.87 5.56 4.19
C PHE A 14 19.46 5.16 3.70
N LEU A 15 18.72 4.37 4.50
CA LEU A 15 17.42 3.81 4.16
C LEU A 15 16.22 4.72 4.53
N GLY A 16 16.40 5.78 5.33
CA GLY A 16 15.31 6.71 5.68
C GLY A 16 14.93 7.67 4.56
N ALA A 17 15.90 8.04 3.72
CA ALA A 17 15.68 9.00 2.62
C ALA A 17 14.66 8.54 1.56
N PRO A 18 14.58 7.25 1.17
CA PRO A 18 13.62 6.81 0.15
C PRO A 18 12.18 6.57 0.67
N LEU A 19 11.93 6.54 1.99
CA LEU A 19 10.57 6.29 2.51
C LEU A 19 9.58 7.41 2.17
N PHE A 20 10.00 8.67 2.19
CA PHE A 20 9.13 9.79 1.87
C PHE A 20 8.62 9.75 0.40
N PRO A 21 9.49 9.71 -0.62
CA PRO A 21 9.02 9.62 -2.01
C PRO A 21 8.27 8.32 -2.29
N LEU A 22 8.62 7.22 -1.61
CA LEU A 22 7.93 5.95 -1.77
C LEU A 22 6.51 6.00 -1.20
N GLY A 23 6.29 6.68 -0.05
CA GLY A 23 4.96 6.92 0.51
C GLY A 23 4.11 7.78 -0.43
N LEU A 24 4.65 8.88 -0.96
CA LEU A 24 3.92 9.69 -1.95
C LEU A 24 3.55 8.89 -3.20
N PHE A 25 4.43 8.01 -3.65
CA PHE A 25 4.15 7.11 -4.78
C PHE A 25 3.03 6.13 -4.41
N GLU A 26 3.09 5.48 -3.23
CA GLU A 26 2.04 4.56 -2.78
C GLU A 26 0.70 5.26 -2.61
N LEU A 27 0.67 6.47 -2.03
CA LEU A 27 -0.55 7.25 -1.91
C LEU A 27 -1.19 7.53 -3.28
N SER A 28 -0.36 7.86 -4.28
CA SER A 28 -0.83 8.06 -5.66
C SER A 28 -1.42 6.78 -6.25
N LEU A 29 -0.79 5.63 -6.01
CA LEU A 29 -1.31 4.33 -6.44
C LEU A 29 -2.63 3.99 -5.74
N LEU A 30 -2.75 4.26 -4.44
CA LEU A 30 -3.99 4.04 -3.67
C LEU A 30 -5.13 4.90 -4.24
N VAL A 31 -4.91 6.19 -4.49
CA VAL A 31 -5.93 7.05 -5.09
C VAL A 31 -6.35 6.54 -6.47
N PHE A 32 -5.39 6.15 -7.29
CA PHE A 32 -5.68 5.60 -8.62
C PHE A 32 -6.42 4.27 -8.54
N GLN A 33 -6.05 3.38 -7.63
CA GLN A 33 -6.74 2.13 -7.33
C GLN A 33 -8.20 2.37 -6.94
N PHE A 34 -8.46 3.41 -6.15
CA PHE A 34 -9.82 3.79 -5.76
C PHE A 34 -10.66 4.23 -6.95
N LEU A 35 -10.11 5.08 -7.82
CA LEU A 35 -10.83 5.56 -9.00
C LEU A 35 -11.20 4.41 -9.94
N ILE A 36 -10.28 3.46 -10.15
CA ILE A 36 -10.56 2.27 -10.96
C ILE A 36 -11.60 1.37 -10.26
N GLY A 37 -11.48 1.17 -8.96
CA GLY A 37 -12.45 0.39 -8.18
C GLY A 37 -13.86 0.98 -8.26
N MET A 38 -14.00 2.30 -8.17
CA MET A 38 -15.28 2.99 -8.38
C MET A 38 -15.81 2.79 -9.81
N TYR A 39 -14.95 2.93 -10.81
CA TYR A 39 -15.33 2.70 -12.19
C TYR A 39 -15.85 1.27 -12.40
N LEU A 40 -15.14 0.28 -11.87
CA LEU A 40 -15.55 -1.13 -11.95
C LEU A 40 -16.91 -1.37 -11.29
N ASN A 41 -17.12 -0.80 -10.12
CA ASN A 41 -18.37 -0.95 -9.36
C ASN A 41 -19.58 -0.32 -10.07
N LEU A 42 -19.38 0.77 -10.80
CA LEU A 42 -20.47 1.52 -11.44
C LEU A 42 -20.75 1.08 -12.87
N PHE A 43 -19.74 0.64 -13.62
CA PHE A 43 -19.84 0.48 -15.07
C PHE A 43 -19.56 -0.94 -15.58
N VAL A 44 -18.98 -1.82 -14.75
CA VAL A 44 -18.64 -3.17 -15.18
C VAL A 44 -19.54 -4.20 -14.49
N ASN A 45 -20.32 -4.93 -15.27
CA ASN A 45 -21.11 -6.05 -14.77
C ASN A 45 -20.20 -7.27 -14.55
N ILE A 46 -19.79 -7.48 -13.30
CA ILE A 46 -18.97 -8.64 -12.92
C ILE A 46 -19.91 -9.83 -12.65
N PRO A 47 -19.76 -10.97 -13.34
CA PRO A 47 -20.58 -12.16 -13.06
C PRO A 47 -20.40 -12.65 -11.62
N ALA A 48 -21.49 -13.08 -10.98
CA ALA A 48 -21.54 -13.41 -9.55
C ALA A 48 -20.67 -14.60 -9.10
N ALA A 49 -20.18 -15.41 -10.02
CA ALA A 49 -19.27 -16.53 -9.69
C ALA A 49 -18.27 -16.71 -10.84
N ILE A 50 -17.06 -16.25 -10.63
CA ILE A 50 -15.97 -16.39 -11.61
C ILE A 50 -14.91 -17.32 -11.01
N SER A 51 -14.54 -18.40 -11.73
CA SER A 51 -13.33 -19.13 -11.42
C SER A 51 -12.12 -18.42 -12.02
N PHE A 52 -10.95 -18.56 -11.39
CA PHE A 52 -9.71 -17.93 -11.86
C PHE A 52 -9.38 -18.29 -13.32
N SER A 53 -9.60 -19.55 -13.74
CA SER A 53 -9.38 -20.00 -15.11
C SER A 53 -10.34 -19.29 -16.10
N ARG A 54 -11.58 -19.07 -15.70
CA ARG A 54 -12.59 -18.38 -16.51
C ARG A 54 -12.29 -16.88 -16.62
N MET A 55 -11.70 -16.31 -15.59
CA MET A 55 -11.27 -14.91 -15.57
C MET A 55 -10.23 -14.60 -16.66
N MET A 56 -9.26 -15.50 -16.85
CA MET A 56 -8.25 -15.36 -17.90
C MET A 56 -8.86 -15.40 -19.31
N SER A 57 -9.88 -16.22 -19.54
CA SER A 57 -10.57 -16.29 -20.86
C SER A 57 -11.51 -15.11 -21.09
N LEU A 58 -12.12 -14.55 -20.04
CA LEU A 58 -13.03 -13.41 -20.14
C LEU A 58 -12.30 -12.09 -20.36
N SER A 59 -11.03 -11.96 -19.92
CA SER A 59 -10.24 -10.75 -20.13
C SER A 59 -10.02 -10.40 -21.60
N VAL A 60 -10.14 -11.38 -22.47
CA VAL A 60 -9.99 -11.23 -23.94
C VAL A 60 -11.33 -10.95 -24.65
N SER A 61 -12.46 -11.35 -24.04
CA SER A 61 -13.75 -11.43 -24.75
C SER A 61 -14.85 -10.53 -24.16
N TYR A 62 -14.65 -9.90 -23.00
CA TYR A 62 -15.69 -9.15 -22.30
C TYR A 62 -15.30 -7.70 -22.10
N ASP A 63 -16.11 -6.76 -22.59
CA ASP A 63 -15.89 -5.33 -22.44
C ASP A 63 -15.82 -4.94 -20.94
N GLY A 64 -14.70 -4.32 -20.55
CA GLY A 64 -14.45 -3.87 -19.17
C GLY A 64 -13.72 -4.88 -18.28
N PHE A 65 -13.61 -6.16 -18.65
CA PHE A 65 -12.95 -7.16 -17.81
C PHE A 65 -11.42 -6.97 -17.72
N GLY A 66 -10.81 -6.36 -18.74
CA GLY A 66 -9.41 -5.92 -18.71
C GLY A 66 -9.12 -4.94 -17.57
N PHE A 67 -10.08 -4.08 -17.21
CA PHE A 67 -9.96 -3.18 -16.06
C PHE A 67 -9.98 -3.91 -14.71
N VAL A 68 -10.73 -5.03 -14.61
CA VAL A 68 -10.71 -5.88 -13.39
C VAL A 68 -9.31 -6.47 -13.20
N MET A 69 -8.70 -7.02 -14.26
CA MET A 69 -7.35 -7.55 -14.23
C MET A 69 -6.33 -6.46 -13.87
N PHE A 70 -6.45 -5.29 -14.49
CA PHE A 70 -5.58 -4.16 -14.21
C PHE A 70 -5.70 -3.70 -12.76
N HIS A 71 -6.92 -3.61 -12.22
CA HIS A 71 -7.17 -3.29 -10.82
C HIS A 71 -6.52 -4.30 -9.87
N MET A 72 -6.61 -5.58 -10.17
CA MET A 72 -5.96 -6.63 -9.37
C MET A 72 -4.43 -6.53 -9.41
N MET A 73 -3.84 -6.30 -10.60
CA MET A 73 -2.39 -6.12 -10.75
C MET A 73 -1.90 -4.88 -10.00
N LEU A 74 -2.65 -3.79 -10.04
CA LEU A 74 -2.34 -2.57 -9.33
C LEU A 74 -2.42 -2.79 -7.80
N GLY A 75 -3.43 -3.50 -7.31
CA GLY A 75 -3.54 -3.90 -5.90
C GLY A 75 -2.36 -4.75 -5.43
N MET A 76 -1.88 -5.66 -6.28
CA MET A 76 -0.69 -6.46 -5.99
C MET A 76 0.58 -5.57 -5.94
N LEU A 77 0.72 -4.62 -6.86
CA LEU A 77 1.82 -3.65 -6.84
C LEU A 77 1.83 -2.84 -5.54
N ILE A 78 0.67 -2.32 -5.10
CA ILE A 78 0.51 -1.61 -3.82
C ILE A 78 0.96 -2.50 -2.66
N ALA A 79 0.56 -3.77 -2.62
CA ALA A 79 0.98 -4.70 -1.58
C ALA A 79 2.51 -4.94 -1.56
N PHE A 80 3.17 -4.97 -2.72
CA PHE A 80 4.63 -5.06 -2.80
C PHE A 80 5.33 -3.78 -2.35
N VAL A 81 4.79 -2.61 -2.68
CA VAL A 81 5.34 -1.31 -2.27
C VAL A 81 5.22 -1.16 -0.75
N SER A 82 4.04 -1.43 -0.17
CA SER A 82 3.84 -1.36 1.28
C SER A 82 4.71 -2.35 2.06
N LEU A 83 4.91 -3.57 1.53
CA LEU A 83 5.85 -4.53 2.10
C LEU A 83 7.28 -4.00 2.05
N GLY A 84 7.70 -3.41 0.93
CA GLY A 84 9.00 -2.77 0.77
C GLY A 84 9.22 -1.65 1.80
N MET A 85 8.22 -0.79 2.00
CA MET A 85 8.28 0.26 3.02
C MET A 85 8.36 -0.29 4.44
N LEU A 86 7.62 -1.37 4.75
CA LEU A 86 7.71 -2.06 6.04
C LEU A 86 9.13 -2.59 6.29
N VAL A 87 9.71 -3.28 5.31
CA VAL A 87 11.08 -3.82 5.39
C VAL A 87 12.09 -2.68 5.61
N MET A 88 11.98 -1.59 4.84
CA MET A 88 12.86 -0.43 4.99
C MET A 88 12.70 0.25 6.35
N SER A 89 11.48 0.40 6.86
CA SER A 89 11.19 0.95 8.19
C SER A 89 11.79 0.10 9.30
N PHE A 90 11.74 -1.22 9.16
CA PHE A 90 12.32 -2.15 10.11
C PHE A 90 13.85 -1.99 10.22
N PHE A 91 14.54 -1.88 9.08
CA PHE A 91 15.99 -1.68 9.07
C PHE A 91 16.44 -0.29 9.51
N ASN A 92 15.57 0.72 9.45
CA ASN A 92 15.87 2.06 9.96
C ASN A 92 15.85 2.15 11.50
N GLY A 93 15.29 1.16 12.20
CA GLY A 93 15.29 1.09 13.66
C GLY A 93 14.42 2.14 14.36
N HIS A 94 13.59 2.90 13.63
CA HIS A 94 12.65 3.87 14.20
C HIS A 94 11.32 3.18 14.50
N SER A 95 11.10 2.85 15.77
CA SER A 95 9.92 2.14 16.25
C SER A 95 8.57 2.72 15.74
N PRO A 96 8.30 4.05 15.77
CA PRO A 96 7.02 4.59 15.30
C PRO A 96 6.77 4.35 13.80
N THR A 97 7.79 4.57 12.95
CA THR A 97 7.65 4.36 11.51
C THR A 97 7.43 2.89 11.18
N THR A 98 8.07 1.97 11.90
CA THR A 98 7.89 0.53 11.72
C THR A 98 6.46 0.11 12.08
N VAL A 99 5.91 0.61 13.20
CA VAL A 99 4.52 0.30 13.60
C VAL A 99 3.51 0.84 12.58
N ILE A 100 3.70 2.07 12.10
CA ILE A 100 2.81 2.67 11.11
C ILE A 100 2.90 1.91 9.77
N SER A 101 4.12 1.56 9.31
CA SER A 101 4.30 0.77 8.08
C SER A 101 3.70 -0.63 8.19
N LEU A 102 3.76 -1.26 9.37
CA LEU A 102 3.10 -2.54 9.63
C LEU A 102 1.58 -2.39 9.54
N ALA A 103 1.01 -1.36 10.17
CA ALA A 103 -0.42 -1.09 10.11
C ALA A 103 -0.88 -0.80 8.68
N LEU A 104 -0.10 -0.04 7.89
CA LEU A 104 -0.33 0.20 6.48
C LEU A 104 -0.37 -1.12 5.69
N PHE A 105 0.66 -1.94 5.82
CA PHE A 105 0.74 -3.23 5.11
C PHE A 105 -0.43 -4.17 5.46
N LEU A 106 -0.77 -4.28 6.76
CA LEU A 106 -1.92 -5.09 7.19
C LEU A 106 -3.25 -4.54 6.65
N SER A 107 -3.41 -3.23 6.54
CA SER A 107 -4.59 -2.59 5.96
C SER A 107 -4.70 -2.87 4.46
N VAL A 108 -3.58 -2.81 3.72
CA VAL A 108 -3.51 -3.18 2.30
C VAL A 108 -3.88 -4.65 2.12
N LEU A 109 -3.36 -5.55 2.95
CA LEU A 109 -3.72 -6.97 2.91
C LEU A 109 -5.21 -7.18 3.22
N LEU A 110 -5.76 -6.48 4.22
CA LEU A 110 -7.18 -6.56 4.55
C LEU A 110 -8.04 -6.18 3.34
N GLY A 111 -7.72 -5.07 2.67
CA GLY A 111 -8.42 -4.63 1.47
C GLY A 111 -8.27 -5.61 0.32
N GLY A 112 -7.04 -6.05 0.02
CA GLY A 112 -6.72 -6.95 -1.09
C GLY A 112 -7.35 -8.33 -0.95
N ILE A 113 -7.21 -8.97 0.22
CA ILE A 113 -7.78 -10.31 0.48
C ILE A 113 -9.31 -10.26 0.37
N ASN A 114 -9.95 -9.26 0.99
CA ASN A 114 -11.39 -9.14 0.91
C ASN A 114 -11.87 -8.78 -0.51
N GLY A 115 -11.08 -8.04 -1.29
CA GLY A 115 -11.34 -7.81 -2.71
C GLY A 115 -11.34 -9.10 -3.53
N LEU A 116 -10.36 -9.99 -3.29
CA LEU A 116 -10.30 -11.31 -3.93
C LEU A 116 -11.48 -12.21 -3.47
N LEU A 117 -11.78 -12.21 -2.18
CA LEU A 117 -12.93 -12.96 -1.64
C LEU A 117 -14.26 -12.43 -2.18
N PHE A 118 -14.40 -11.12 -2.39
CA PHE A 118 -15.55 -10.55 -3.05
C PHE A 118 -15.66 -11.03 -4.50
N LEU A 119 -14.59 -11.02 -5.26
CA LEU A 119 -14.59 -11.41 -6.67
C LEU A 119 -14.87 -12.90 -6.87
N PHE A 120 -14.24 -13.77 -6.08
CA PHE A 120 -14.33 -15.23 -6.24
C PHE A 120 -15.37 -15.89 -5.33
N GLY A 121 -15.80 -15.23 -4.26
CA GLY A 121 -16.71 -15.75 -3.25
C GLY A 121 -18.19 -15.38 -3.45
N GLY A 122 -18.59 -14.92 -4.65
CA GLY A 122 -19.99 -14.64 -4.97
C GLY A 122 -20.47 -13.27 -4.56
N GLN A 123 -19.60 -12.26 -4.51
CA GLN A 123 -19.93 -10.83 -4.29
C GLN A 123 -20.63 -10.54 -2.95
N ASN A 124 -20.12 -11.15 -1.88
CA ASN A 124 -20.67 -10.95 -0.54
C ASN A 124 -20.42 -9.52 -0.05
N ASN A 125 -21.47 -8.85 0.42
CA ASN A 125 -21.43 -7.47 0.94
C ASN A 125 -20.46 -7.30 2.12
N ILE A 126 -20.27 -8.33 2.94
CA ILE A 126 -19.30 -8.30 4.06
C ILE A 126 -17.88 -8.13 3.53
N ASN A 127 -17.51 -8.85 2.48
CA ASN A 127 -16.19 -8.72 1.87
C ASN A 127 -15.99 -7.32 1.25
N SER A 128 -17.02 -6.77 0.60
CA SER A 128 -16.99 -5.39 0.09
C SER A 128 -16.80 -4.36 1.21
N TYR A 129 -17.45 -4.56 2.35
CA TYR A 129 -17.31 -3.70 3.52
C TYR A 129 -15.89 -3.73 4.09
N PHE A 130 -15.31 -4.92 4.33
CA PHE A 130 -13.94 -5.04 4.82
C PHE A 130 -12.89 -4.56 3.81
N MET A 131 -13.13 -4.75 2.53
CA MET A 131 -12.30 -4.18 1.46
C MET A 131 -12.26 -2.64 1.57
N SER A 132 -13.42 -2.00 1.77
CA SER A 132 -13.51 -0.54 1.91
C SER A 132 -12.82 -0.03 3.18
N ILE A 133 -12.98 -0.74 4.31
CA ILE A 133 -12.27 -0.41 5.56
C ILE A 133 -10.75 -0.51 5.35
N GLY A 134 -10.27 -1.62 4.80
CA GLY A 134 -8.85 -1.82 4.54
C GLY A 134 -8.27 -0.71 3.66
N PHE A 135 -9.03 -0.29 2.66
CA PHE A 135 -8.63 0.80 1.77
C PHE A 135 -8.51 2.15 2.50
N ILE A 136 -9.52 2.53 3.28
CA ILE A 136 -9.50 3.80 4.05
C ILE A 136 -8.35 3.80 5.05
N LEU A 137 -8.16 2.70 5.77
CA LEU A 137 -7.05 2.56 6.72
C LEU A 137 -5.69 2.65 6.03
N SER A 138 -5.54 2.08 4.82
CA SER A 138 -4.29 2.19 4.04
C SER A 138 -3.96 3.65 3.74
N ILE A 139 -4.90 4.45 3.29
CA ILE A 139 -4.69 5.89 3.04
C ILE A 139 -4.29 6.61 4.34
N ILE A 140 -4.99 6.34 5.45
CA ILE A 140 -4.72 7.01 6.73
C ILE A 140 -3.30 6.67 7.21
N PHE A 141 -2.90 5.39 7.21
CA PHE A 141 -1.58 4.98 7.67
C PHE A 141 -0.46 5.43 6.74
N ASP A 142 -0.69 5.47 5.42
CA ASP A 142 0.29 6.00 4.48
C ASP A 142 0.51 7.52 4.68
N MET A 143 -0.55 8.29 4.84
CA MET A 143 -0.45 9.71 5.18
C MET A 143 0.28 9.93 6.51
N LEU A 144 -0.01 9.14 7.54
CA LEU A 144 0.71 9.20 8.81
C LEU A 144 2.19 8.87 8.63
N LEU A 145 2.53 7.85 7.85
CA LEU A 145 3.91 7.49 7.56
C LEU A 145 4.67 8.64 6.90
N ILE A 146 4.09 9.25 5.86
CA ILE A 146 4.65 10.41 5.16
C ILE A 146 4.91 11.57 6.14
N MET A 147 3.94 11.87 7.02
CA MET A 147 4.07 12.95 8.01
C MET A 147 5.21 12.66 9.00
N PHE A 148 5.28 11.45 9.55
CA PHE A 148 6.32 11.08 10.52
C PHE A 148 7.73 11.10 9.92
N VAL A 149 7.86 10.65 8.67
CA VAL A 149 9.14 10.66 7.96
C VAL A 149 9.60 12.08 7.67
N ASN A 150 8.69 12.98 7.27
CA ASN A 150 9.00 14.38 6.97
C ASN A 150 9.45 15.14 8.22
N VAL A 151 8.70 15.05 9.32
CA VAL A 151 9.06 15.69 10.61
C VAL A 151 10.41 15.20 11.11
N GLY A 152 10.74 13.92 10.95
CA GLY A 152 12.04 13.37 11.33
C GLY A 152 13.22 13.96 10.55
N GLN A 153 13.02 14.35 9.30
CA GLN A 153 14.05 14.97 8.45
C GLN A 153 14.33 16.44 8.88
N ASP A 154 13.29 17.21 9.20
CA ASP A 154 13.41 18.61 9.59
C ASP A 154 14.19 18.79 10.91
N ILE A 155 14.01 17.91 11.89
CA ILE A 155 14.73 17.96 13.17
C ILE A 155 16.24 17.70 12.99
N HIS A 156 16.62 16.90 11.99
CA HIS A 156 18.04 16.62 11.71
C HIS A 156 18.73 17.70 10.87
N HIS A 157 17.99 18.52 10.15
CA HIS A 157 18.55 19.60 9.32
C HIS A 157 18.86 20.86 10.13
N ASN A 158 18.14 21.08 11.25
CA ASN A 158 18.28 22.25 12.13
C ASN A 158 19.23 22.05 13.32
N ARG A 159 20.02 20.97 13.36
CA ARG A 159 21.07 20.69 14.35
C ARG A 159 22.44 20.58 13.69
#